data_a1b0a19637a7d73ce173aef0c6127513
#
_entry.id   a1b0a19637a7d73ce173aef0c6127513
#
_cell.length_a   1.000
_cell.length_b   1.000
_cell.length_c   1.000
_cell.angle_alpha   90.00
_cell.angle_beta   90.00
_cell.angle_gamma   90.00
#
_symmetry.space_group_name_H-M   'P 1'
#
loop_
_entity.id
_entity.type
_entity.pdbx_description
1 polymer ?
#
loop_
_entity_poly.entity_id
_entity_poly.type
_entity_poly.pdbx_seq_one_letter_code
_entity_poly.pdbx_strand_id
1 'polypeptide(L)'
;MESIEKLLEECERLHGHMCAGQLLGTRMAVLGCRSIGIDDPRGADRKKLIVWVEIDRCMTDAISAVTGVRLGKRSLKYVDYGKVAATFLNTENKRAVRIVALEEARSLADERYPEIENKRQRQFQAYSEATDDELFKTELVEVELSDFDVPGSPRSRVTCVVCGEGVNDGREILDASGDPLCRGCHRGTYYSKLDNPTA
;
A
#
# COMPACT_ATOMS: atom_id res chain seq x y z
N MET A 1 19.27 4.96 -1.50
CA MET A 1 18.43 4.26 -0.49
C MET A 1 19.34 3.65 0.57
N GLU A 2 18.89 3.51 1.83
CA GLU A 2 19.66 2.86 2.91
C GLU A 2 19.84 1.36 2.66
N SER A 3 20.73 0.70 3.44
CA SER A 3 20.91 -0.75 3.35
C SER A 3 19.65 -1.49 3.83
N ILE A 4 19.45 -2.73 3.32
CA ILE A 4 18.27 -3.54 3.67
C ILE A 4 18.21 -3.80 5.18
N GLU A 5 19.33 -4.03 5.82
CA GLU A 5 19.41 -4.28 7.26
C GLU A 5 18.85 -3.10 8.07
N LYS A 6 19.28 -1.88 7.76
CA LYS A 6 18.76 -0.66 8.42
C LYS A 6 17.28 -0.46 8.16
N LEU A 7 16.80 -0.73 6.94
CA LEU A 7 15.40 -0.63 6.61
C LEU A 7 14.55 -1.65 7.37
N LEU A 8 15.06 -2.87 7.56
CA LEU A 8 14.40 -3.91 8.35
C LEU A 8 14.33 -3.54 9.84
N GLU A 9 15.40 -2.99 10.42
CA GLU A 9 15.39 -2.48 11.81
C GLU A 9 14.30 -1.41 11.99
N GLU A 10 14.17 -0.50 11.04
CA GLU A 10 13.12 0.52 11.07
C GLU A 10 11.72 -0.06 10.91
N CYS A 11 11.54 -1.03 10.01
CA CYS A 11 10.27 -1.73 9.83
C CYS A 11 9.87 -2.47 11.12
N GLU A 12 10.80 -3.17 11.78
CA GLU A 12 10.54 -3.84 13.06
C GLU A 12 10.14 -2.85 14.14
N ARG A 13 10.85 -1.74 14.26
CA ARG A 13 10.54 -0.69 15.25
C ARG A 13 9.14 -0.10 15.05
N LEU A 14 8.71 0.09 13.80
CA LEU A 14 7.40 0.69 13.49
C LEU A 14 6.25 -0.31 13.58
N HIS A 15 6.49 -1.56 13.21
CA HIS A 15 5.47 -2.63 13.21
C HIS A 15 5.39 -3.39 14.54
N GLY A 16 6.44 -3.29 15.38
CA GLY A 16 6.51 -3.92 16.71
C GLY A 16 7.11 -5.32 16.73
N HIS A 17 7.31 -5.96 15.59
CA HIS A 17 8.01 -7.23 15.46
C HIS A 17 8.47 -7.49 14.03
N MET A 18 9.49 -8.33 13.87
CA MET A 18 9.92 -8.77 12.53
C MET A 18 9.14 -10.01 12.09
N CYS A 19 8.73 -10.03 10.82
CA CYS A 19 8.08 -11.17 10.19
C CYS A 19 8.40 -11.25 8.69
N ALA A 20 8.10 -12.38 8.07
CA ALA A 20 8.31 -12.58 6.63
C ALA A 20 7.58 -11.52 5.77
N GLY A 21 6.42 -11.04 6.20
CA GLY A 21 5.69 -9.96 5.52
C GLY A 21 6.40 -8.62 5.55
N GLN A 22 7.09 -8.29 6.67
CA GLN A 22 7.93 -7.10 6.75
C GLN A 22 9.13 -7.19 5.79
N LEU A 23 9.78 -8.35 5.76
CA LEU A 23 10.90 -8.58 4.84
C LEU A 23 10.46 -8.48 3.37
N LEU A 24 9.36 -9.14 2.99
CA LEU A 24 8.82 -9.04 1.62
C LEU A 24 8.47 -7.60 1.27
N GLY A 25 7.80 -6.88 2.17
CA GLY A 25 7.41 -5.48 1.94
C GLY A 25 8.61 -4.56 1.80
N THR A 26 9.66 -4.76 2.61
CA THR A 26 10.91 -4.01 2.51
C THR A 26 11.59 -4.25 1.17
N ARG A 27 11.75 -5.51 0.75
CA ARG A 27 12.35 -5.85 -0.53
C ARG A 27 11.52 -5.35 -1.71
N MET A 28 10.19 -5.50 -1.65
CA MET A 28 9.26 -4.99 -2.67
C MET A 28 9.36 -3.47 -2.81
N ALA A 29 9.47 -2.74 -1.70
CA ALA A 29 9.62 -1.29 -1.72
C ALA A 29 10.94 -0.84 -2.36
N VAL A 30 12.05 -1.51 -2.02
CA VAL A 30 13.36 -1.24 -2.62
C VAL A 30 13.35 -1.53 -4.12
N LEU A 31 12.82 -2.69 -4.53
CA LEU A 31 12.70 -3.08 -5.94
C LEU A 31 11.80 -2.10 -6.71
N GLY A 32 10.65 -1.75 -6.15
CA GLY A 32 9.69 -0.83 -6.77
C GLY A 32 10.27 0.55 -7.00
N CYS A 33 10.89 1.14 -5.99
CA CYS A 33 11.55 2.44 -6.10
C CYS A 33 12.67 2.43 -7.15
N ARG A 34 13.53 1.41 -7.11
CA ARG A 34 14.62 1.24 -8.09
C ARG A 34 14.09 1.14 -9.52
N SER A 35 13.01 0.38 -9.74
CA SER A 35 12.43 0.14 -11.06
C SER A 35 11.87 1.39 -11.73
N ILE A 36 11.47 2.41 -10.95
CA ILE A 36 10.88 3.65 -11.46
C ILE A 36 11.79 4.88 -11.32
N GLY A 37 13.07 4.67 -10.89
CA GLY A 37 14.04 5.74 -10.73
C GLY A 37 13.78 6.65 -9.53
N ILE A 38 13.44 6.07 -8.39
CA ILE A 38 13.32 6.74 -7.09
C ILE A 38 14.46 6.27 -6.18
N ASP A 39 15.38 7.15 -5.87
CA ASP A 39 16.58 6.83 -5.07
C ASP A 39 16.45 7.24 -3.60
N ASP A 40 15.75 8.34 -3.34
CA ASP A 40 15.54 8.88 -1.99
C ASP A 40 14.04 9.15 -1.72
N PRO A 41 13.24 8.08 -1.51
CA PRO A 41 11.79 8.20 -1.38
C PRO A 41 11.33 8.97 -0.14
N ARG A 42 12.18 9.10 0.88
CA ARG A 42 11.88 9.84 2.13
C ARG A 42 12.40 11.28 2.11
N GLY A 43 13.36 11.58 1.26
CA GLY A 43 13.98 12.87 1.11
C GLY A 43 13.65 13.56 -0.21
N ALA A 44 14.61 13.61 -1.14
CA ALA A 44 14.50 14.37 -2.39
C ALA A 44 13.32 13.94 -3.28
N ASP A 45 13.04 12.64 -3.34
CA ASP A 45 12.00 12.08 -4.22
C ASP A 45 10.62 11.90 -3.56
N ARG A 46 10.48 12.29 -2.27
CA ARG A 46 9.26 12.05 -1.48
C ARG A 46 7.96 12.57 -2.11
N LYS A 47 8.03 13.60 -2.95
CA LYS A 47 6.86 14.19 -3.61
C LYS A 47 6.55 13.56 -4.96
N LYS A 48 7.47 12.74 -5.48
CA LYS A 48 7.36 12.10 -6.78
C LYS A 48 6.73 10.71 -6.68
N LEU A 49 6.68 10.12 -5.50
CA LEU A 49 6.26 8.74 -5.28
C LEU A 49 4.80 8.65 -4.80
N ILE A 50 4.01 7.84 -5.51
CA ILE A 50 2.71 7.35 -5.05
C ILE A 50 2.75 5.82 -5.11
N VAL A 51 2.20 5.17 -4.07
CA VAL A 51 2.13 3.71 -4.00
C VAL A 51 0.69 3.27 -3.75
N TRP A 52 0.23 2.28 -4.50
CA TRP A 52 -1.00 1.52 -4.24
C TRP A 52 -0.61 0.19 -3.62
N VAL A 53 -1.22 -0.16 -2.49
CA VAL A 53 -1.11 -1.48 -1.87
C VAL A 53 -2.43 -2.23 -2.02
N GLU A 54 -2.34 -3.54 -2.26
CA GLU A 54 -3.51 -4.37 -2.57
C GLU A 54 -3.94 -5.27 -1.41
N ILE A 55 -3.36 -5.04 -0.23
CA ILE A 55 -3.64 -5.78 1.02
C ILE A 55 -3.33 -4.93 2.26
N ASP A 56 -4.08 -5.14 3.34
CA ASP A 56 -3.91 -4.51 4.65
C ASP A 56 -3.11 -5.41 5.62
N ARG A 57 -1.90 -5.84 5.22
CA ARG A 57 -1.03 -6.72 6.00
C ARG A 57 0.34 -6.09 6.25
N CYS A 58 1.17 -6.77 7.03
CA CYS A 58 2.52 -6.35 7.45
C CYS A 58 3.37 -5.74 6.31
N MET A 59 3.22 -6.25 5.07
CA MET A 59 3.89 -5.72 3.88
C MET A 59 3.59 -4.22 3.66
N THR A 60 2.35 -3.80 3.89
CA THR A 60 1.91 -2.41 3.73
C THR A 60 2.64 -1.46 4.68
N ASP A 61 2.82 -1.89 5.94
CA ASP A 61 3.58 -1.12 6.93
C ASP A 61 5.05 -1.01 6.54
N ALA A 62 5.65 -2.10 6.06
CA ALA A 62 7.03 -2.10 5.58
C ALA A 62 7.22 -1.15 4.37
N ILE A 63 6.34 -1.21 3.37
CA ILE A 63 6.37 -0.29 2.23
C ILE A 63 6.28 1.17 2.74
N SER A 64 5.37 1.43 3.68
CA SER A 64 5.18 2.75 4.27
C SER A 64 6.41 3.22 5.06
N ALA A 65 7.09 2.33 5.80
CA ALA A 65 8.30 2.61 6.52
C ALA A 65 9.46 2.96 5.57
N VAL A 66 9.71 2.09 4.59
CA VAL A 66 10.80 2.24 3.62
C VAL A 66 10.65 3.50 2.77
N THR A 67 9.45 3.76 2.28
CA THR A 67 9.20 4.82 1.28
C THR A 67 8.73 6.14 1.88
N GLY A 68 8.24 6.14 3.12
CA GLY A 68 7.66 7.31 3.76
C GLY A 68 6.27 7.72 3.22
N VAL A 69 5.67 6.91 2.33
CA VAL A 69 4.29 7.15 1.86
C VAL A 69 3.28 6.94 2.99
N ARG A 70 2.18 7.69 2.98
CA ARG A 70 1.13 7.66 4.02
C ARG A 70 -0.24 7.92 3.41
N LEU A 71 -1.28 7.30 3.95
CA LEU A 71 -2.69 7.57 3.58
C LEU A 71 -3.04 9.04 3.77
N GLY A 72 -2.71 9.62 4.93
CA GLY A 72 -2.99 11.02 5.23
C GLY A 72 -2.23 12.04 4.36
N LYS A 73 -1.14 11.62 3.73
CA LYS A 73 -0.40 12.42 2.72
C LYS A 73 -0.90 12.17 1.30
N ARG A 74 -1.86 11.26 1.11
CA ARG A 74 -2.39 10.84 -0.19
C ARG A 74 -1.34 10.22 -1.12
N SER A 75 -0.15 9.91 -0.63
CA SER A 75 0.91 9.21 -1.35
C SER A 75 0.83 7.68 -1.23
N LEU A 76 0.12 7.16 -0.22
CA LEU A 76 -0.27 5.76 -0.11
C LEU A 76 -1.75 5.62 -0.47
N LYS A 77 -2.08 4.66 -1.32
CA LYS A 77 -3.43 4.27 -1.68
C LYS A 77 -3.67 2.83 -1.28
N TYR A 78 -4.87 2.51 -0.87
CA TYR A 78 -5.28 1.15 -0.56
C TYR A 78 -6.41 0.72 -1.48
N VAL A 79 -6.23 -0.40 -2.15
CA VAL A 79 -7.24 -1.06 -2.98
C VAL A 79 -7.30 -2.52 -2.53
N ASP A 80 -8.38 -2.90 -1.87
CA ASP A 80 -8.52 -4.22 -1.28
C ASP A 80 -8.77 -5.30 -2.34
N TYR A 81 -7.68 -5.96 -2.76
CA TYR A 81 -7.75 -7.17 -3.59
C TYR A 81 -7.33 -8.43 -2.81
N GLY A 82 -6.92 -8.28 -1.54
CA GLY A 82 -6.38 -9.36 -0.72
C GLY A 82 -5.07 -9.96 -1.25
N LYS A 83 -4.36 -9.23 -2.13
CA LYS A 83 -3.13 -9.70 -2.80
C LYS A 83 -1.89 -9.08 -2.16
N VAL A 84 -0.85 -9.89 -1.98
CA VAL A 84 0.47 -9.42 -1.53
C VAL A 84 1.14 -8.72 -2.72
N ALA A 85 0.66 -7.53 -3.05
CA ALA A 85 1.08 -6.78 -4.22
C ALA A 85 1.04 -5.27 -3.95
N ALA A 86 1.90 -4.52 -4.67
CA ALA A 86 1.87 -3.07 -4.69
C ALA A 86 2.27 -2.52 -6.06
N THR A 87 1.73 -1.35 -6.40
CA THR A 87 2.09 -0.58 -7.58
C THR A 87 2.78 0.70 -7.17
N PHE A 88 3.96 0.96 -7.72
CA PHE A 88 4.77 2.14 -7.48
C PHE A 88 4.72 3.04 -8.72
N LEU A 89 4.42 4.32 -8.53
CA LEU A 89 4.36 5.33 -9.59
C LEU A 89 5.31 6.48 -9.27
N ASN A 90 6.21 6.78 -10.21
CA ASN A 90 6.94 8.04 -10.21
C ASN A 90 6.13 9.07 -11.02
N THR A 91 5.60 10.09 -10.33
CA THR A 91 4.73 11.11 -10.95
C THR A 91 5.46 12.07 -11.88
N GLU A 92 6.79 12.16 -11.77
CA GLU A 92 7.62 13.01 -12.62
C GLU A 92 7.84 12.40 -14.01
N ASN A 93 8.31 11.16 -14.08
CA ASN A 93 8.62 10.47 -15.34
C ASN A 93 7.49 9.54 -15.82
N LYS A 94 6.39 9.43 -15.08
CA LYS A 94 5.20 8.59 -15.36
C LYS A 94 5.46 7.09 -15.41
N ARG A 95 6.64 6.63 -15.01
CA ARG A 95 6.91 5.19 -14.92
C ARG A 95 6.17 4.59 -13.75
N ALA A 96 5.50 3.49 -14.01
CA ALA A 96 4.86 2.70 -12.96
C ALA A 96 5.20 1.22 -13.09
N VAL A 97 5.36 0.57 -11.94
CA VAL A 97 5.62 -0.86 -11.84
C VAL A 97 4.69 -1.49 -10.80
N ARG A 98 4.05 -2.58 -11.16
CA ARG A 98 3.31 -3.44 -10.23
C ARG A 98 4.16 -4.65 -9.89
N ILE A 99 4.29 -4.92 -8.60
CA ILE A 99 5.07 -6.05 -8.06
C ILE A 99 4.13 -6.88 -7.20
N VAL A 100 4.12 -8.19 -7.44
CA VAL A 100 3.32 -9.16 -6.67
C VAL A 100 4.22 -10.26 -6.15
N ALA A 101 4.04 -10.64 -4.88
CA ALA A 101 4.74 -11.78 -4.31
C ALA A 101 4.22 -13.08 -4.93
N LEU A 102 5.15 -13.95 -5.36
CA LEU A 102 4.85 -15.24 -5.95
C LEU A 102 4.37 -16.22 -4.86
N GLU A 103 3.35 -17.02 -5.17
CA GLU A 103 2.91 -18.09 -4.27
C GLU A 103 3.97 -19.19 -4.12
N GLU A 104 4.75 -19.42 -5.17
CA GLU A 104 5.88 -20.35 -5.20
C GLU A 104 6.97 -19.97 -4.18
N ALA A 105 7.10 -18.69 -3.83
CA ALA A 105 8.02 -18.25 -2.77
C ALA A 105 7.70 -18.89 -1.41
N ARG A 106 6.46 -19.34 -1.19
CA ARG A 106 6.07 -20.02 0.06
C ARG A 106 6.65 -21.43 0.14
N SER A 107 6.66 -22.17 -0.98
CA SER A 107 7.25 -23.52 -1.03
C SER A 107 8.78 -23.47 -0.98
N LEU A 108 9.37 -22.40 -1.50
CA LEU A 108 10.82 -22.19 -1.50
C LEU A 108 11.45 -22.35 -0.10
N ALA A 109 10.74 -21.90 0.95
CA ALA A 109 11.20 -22.03 2.31
C ALA A 109 11.27 -23.50 2.77
N ASP A 110 10.23 -24.27 2.43
CA ASP A 110 10.14 -25.69 2.79
C ASP A 110 11.14 -26.55 2.01
N GLU A 111 11.46 -26.16 0.78
CA GLU A 111 12.44 -26.83 -0.08
C GLU A 111 13.89 -26.56 0.33
N ARG A 112 14.23 -25.30 0.66
CA ARG A 112 15.60 -24.89 0.95
C ARG A 112 16.05 -25.16 2.38
N TYR A 113 15.12 -25.10 3.33
CA TYR A 113 15.42 -25.15 4.76
C TYR A 113 14.51 -26.12 5.51
N PRO A 114 14.37 -27.37 5.04
CA PRO A 114 13.50 -28.37 5.67
C PRO A 114 13.91 -28.67 7.13
N GLU A 115 15.19 -28.45 7.50
CA GLU A 115 15.73 -28.66 8.83
C GLU A 115 15.29 -27.60 9.84
N ILE A 116 14.80 -26.43 9.40
CA ILE A 116 14.30 -25.37 10.28
C ILE A 116 12.85 -25.66 10.64
N GLU A 117 12.60 -26.20 11.83
CA GLU A 117 11.25 -26.56 12.29
C GLU A 117 10.30 -25.35 12.39
N ASN A 118 10.80 -24.20 12.88
CA ASN A 118 10.01 -23.00 13.04
C ASN A 118 9.70 -22.36 11.68
N LYS A 119 8.44 -22.48 11.26
CA LYS A 119 7.97 -21.97 9.95
C LYS A 119 8.30 -20.48 9.72
N ARG A 120 8.22 -19.64 10.76
CA ARG A 120 8.51 -18.19 10.59
C ARG A 120 10.00 -17.95 10.34
N GLN A 121 10.87 -18.62 11.08
CA GLN A 121 12.31 -18.55 10.89
C GLN A 121 12.70 -19.09 9.51
N ARG A 122 12.15 -20.23 9.12
CA ARG A 122 12.37 -20.85 7.83
C ARG A 122 11.99 -19.91 6.67
N GLN A 123 10.81 -19.30 6.71
CA GLN A 123 10.39 -18.32 5.71
C GLN A 123 11.28 -17.08 5.70
N PHE A 124 11.65 -16.58 6.86
CA PHE A 124 12.52 -15.40 6.96
C PHE A 124 13.89 -15.67 6.34
N GLN A 125 14.50 -16.82 6.65
CA GLN A 125 15.77 -17.24 6.07
C GLN A 125 15.69 -17.36 4.55
N ALA A 126 14.71 -18.11 4.05
CA ALA A 126 14.52 -18.31 2.61
C ALA A 126 14.31 -16.98 1.86
N TYR A 127 13.48 -16.09 2.40
CA TYR A 127 13.19 -14.81 1.76
C TYR A 127 14.36 -13.80 1.87
N SER A 128 15.24 -13.96 2.86
CA SER A 128 16.45 -13.15 2.96
C SER A 128 17.45 -13.46 1.86
N GLU A 129 17.56 -14.72 1.49
CA GLU A 129 18.57 -15.23 0.54
C GLU A 129 18.06 -15.37 -0.90
N ALA A 130 16.74 -15.44 -1.09
CA ALA A 130 16.13 -15.54 -2.41
C ALA A 130 16.41 -14.30 -3.27
N THR A 131 16.47 -14.48 -4.58
CA THR A 131 16.54 -13.37 -5.54
C THR A 131 15.20 -12.66 -5.66
N ASP A 132 15.20 -11.46 -6.25
CA ASP A 132 13.95 -10.73 -6.47
C ASP A 132 12.99 -11.50 -7.40
N ASP A 133 13.51 -12.19 -8.42
CA ASP A 133 12.72 -12.98 -9.38
C ASP A 133 12.14 -14.26 -8.77
N GLU A 134 12.73 -14.79 -7.70
CA GLU A 134 12.19 -15.92 -6.94
C GLU A 134 11.07 -15.49 -5.99
N LEU A 135 11.06 -14.23 -5.59
CA LEU A 135 10.06 -13.69 -4.66
C LEU A 135 8.92 -12.96 -5.36
N PHE A 136 9.19 -12.33 -6.50
CA PHE A 136 8.28 -11.38 -7.10
C PHE A 136 8.12 -11.54 -8.60
N LYS A 137 6.89 -11.36 -9.07
CA LYS A 137 6.61 -11.02 -10.46
C LYS A 137 6.50 -9.50 -10.56
N THR A 138 7.20 -8.93 -11.56
CA THR A 138 7.24 -7.48 -11.81
C THR A 138 6.65 -7.19 -13.19
N GLU A 139 5.74 -6.23 -13.27
CA GLU A 139 5.06 -5.83 -14.50
C GLU A 139 5.10 -4.31 -14.64
N LEU A 140 5.55 -3.81 -15.80
CA LEU A 140 5.36 -2.40 -16.13
C LEU A 140 3.87 -2.17 -16.41
N VAL A 141 3.31 -1.14 -15.79
CA VAL A 141 1.88 -0.81 -15.90
C VAL A 141 1.69 0.66 -16.17
N GLU A 142 0.56 1.02 -16.72
CA GLU A 142 0.09 2.39 -16.79
C GLU A 142 -0.91 2.64 -15.67
N VAL A 143 -0.81 3.79 -15.00
CA VAL A 143 -1.72 4.18 -13.92
C VAL A 143 -2.31 5.54 -14.26
N GLU A 144 -3.62 5.56 -14.44
CA GLU A 144 -4.37 6.80 -14.55
C GLU A 144 -4.51 7.43 -13.16
N LEU A 145 -3.92 8.62 -13.00
CA LEU A 145 -3.97 9.39 -11.77
C LEU A 145 -4.94 10.55 -11.94
N SER A 146 -6.08 10.47 -11.28
CA SER A 146 -7.02 11.59 -11.21
C SER A 146 -6.38 12.79 -10.52
N ASP A 147 -6.73 13.98 -10.96
CA ASP A 147 -6.33 15.23 -10.30
C ASP A 147 -6.74 15.28 -8.83
N PHE A 148 -7.83 14.63 -8.48
CA PHE A 148 -8.28 14.48 -7.09
C PHE A 148 -7.45 13.49 -6.28
N ASP A 149 -6.58 12.68 -6.89
CA ASP A 149 -5.76 11.68 -6.23
C ASP A 149 -4.31 12.09 -6.03
N VAL A 150 -3.91 13.22 -6.61
CA VAL A 150 -2.57 13.79 -6.40
C VAL A 150 -2.43 14.28 -4.95
N PRO A 151 -1.26 14.06 -4.30
CA PRO A 151 -0.95 14.66 -3.00
C PRO A 151 -1.12 16.17 -3.01
N GLY A 152 -1.74 16.73 -1.98
CA GLY A 152 -1.97 18.18 -1.86
C GLY A 152 -3.20 18.52 -1.01
N SER A 153 -3.58 19.80 -1.00
CA SER A 153 -4.79 20.27 -0.34
C SER A 153 -6.05 19.72 -1.01
N PRO A 154 -7.18 19.58 -0.30
CA PRO A 154 -8.46 19.23 -0.90
C PRO A 154 -8.81 20.18 -2.05
N ARG A 155 -9.28 19.63 -3.17
CA ARG A 155 -9.62 20.39 -4.39
C ARG A 155 -11.11 20.67 -4.52
N SER A 156 -11.95 19.84 -3.89
CA SER A 156 -13.40 20.03 -3.86
C SER A 156 -13.98 19.56 -2.53
N ARG A 157 -15.14 20.11 -2.19
CA ARG A 157 -15.95 19.67 -1.07
C ARG A 157 -17.42 19.95 -1.37
N VAL A 158 -18.24 18.91 -1.24
CA VAL A 158 -19.70 18.98 -1.38
C VAL A 158 -20.35 18.44 -0.11
N THR A 159 -21.64 18.75 0.09
CA THR A 159 -22.41 18.22 1.22
C THR A 159 -23.35 17.13 0.71
N CYS A 160 -23.32 15.96 1.34
CA CYS A 160 -24.27 14.88 1.05
C CYS A 160 -25.69 15.33 1.41
N VAL A 161 -26.62 15.25 0.47
CA VAL A 161 -28.02 15.69 0.68
C VAL A 161 -28.80 14.81 1.66
N VAL A 162 -28.33 13.57 1.92
CA VAL A 162 -29.00 12.63 2.83
C VAL A 162 -28.53 12.77 4.27
N CYS A 163 -27.21 12.75 4.54
CA CYS A 163 -26.66 12.79 5.90
C CYS A 163 -26.16 14.17 6.33
N GLY A 164 -26.03 15.12 5.41
CA GLY A 164 -25.49 16.45 5.71
C GLY A 164 -23.96 16.50 5.91
N GLU A 165 -23.24 15.38 5.74
CA GLU A 165 -21.79 15.29 5.94
C GLU A 165 -21.03 15.76 4.71
N GLY A 166 -19.84 16.38 4.94
CA GLY A 166 -18.98 16.84 3.86
C GLY A 166 -18.23 15.70 3.17
N VAL A 167 -18.23 15.70 1.84
CA VAL A 167 -17.51 14.77 0.97
C VAL A 167 -16.43 15.52 0.19
N ASN A 168 -15.19 15.08 0.26
CA ASN A 168 -14.06 15.75 -0.39
C ASN A 168 -13.65 15.06 -1.69
N ASP A 169 -13.06 15.85 -2.59
CA ASP A 169 -12.23 15.40 -3.70
C ASP A 169 -12.90 14.40 -4.66
N GLY A 170 -14.14 14.70 -5.09
CA GLY A 170 -14.86 13.91 -6.08
C GLY A 170 -15.23 12.50 -5.60
N ARG A 171 -15.36 12.28 -4.26
CA ARG A 171 -15.80 10.99 -3.71
C ARG A 171 -17.31 10.87 -3.60
N GLU A 172 -18.02 11.94 -3.92
CA GLU A 172 -19.48 11.91 -4.06
C GLU A 172 -19.91 11.04 -5.23
N ILE A 173 -21.13 10.55 -5.15
CA ILE A 173 -21.86 9.89 -6.22
C ILE A 173 -23.08 10.75 -6.48
N LEU A 174 -23.28 11.15 -7.73
CA LEU A 174 -24.48 11.90 -8.09
C LEU A 174 -25.66 10.92 -8.26
N ASP A 175 -26.79 11.26 -7.68
CA ASP A 175 -28.05 10.52 -7.89
C ASP A 175 -28.68 10.83 -9.24
N ALA A 176 -29.88 10.29 -9.50
CA ALA A 176 -30.61 10.51 -10.76
C ALA A 176 -31.02 11.96 -10.98
N SER A 177 -31.09 12.79 -9.93
CA SER A 177 -31.40 14.22 -9.99
C SER A 177 -30.15 15.09 -10.11
N GLY A 178 -28.97 14.48 -10.01
CA GLY A 178 -27.69 15.18 -10.00
C GLY A 178 -27.25 15.65 -8.62
N ASP A 179 -27.92 15.22 -7.55
CA ASP A 179 -27.62 15.62 -6.17
C ASP A 179 -26.48 14.77 -5.58
N PRO A 180 -25.55 15.38 -4.82
CA PRO A 180 -24.39 14.70 -4.28
C PRO A 180 -24.73 13.80 -3.08
N LEU A 181 -24.37 12.52 -3.16
CA LEU A 181 -24.44 11.54 -2.08
C LEU A 181 -23.04 11.08 -1.65
N CYS A 182 -22.83 10.88 -0.35
CA CYS A 182 -21.65 10.15 0.09
C CYS A 182 -21.79 8.66 -0.25
N ARG A 183 -20.66 7.94 -0.34
CA ARG A 183 -20.66 6.51 -0.66
C ARG A 183 -21.45 5.67 0.34
N GLY A 184 -21.44 6.06 1.62
CA GLY A 184 -22.20 5.40 2.67
C GLY A 184 -23.73 5.52 2.46
N CYS A 185 -24.24 6.71 2.11
CA CYS A 185 -25.65 6.91 1.82
C CYS A 185 -26.09 6.24 0.51
N HIS A 186 -25.18 6.15 -0.47
CA HIS A 186 -25.50 5.53 -1.76
C HIS A 186 -25.44 4.00 -1.73
N ARG A 187 -24.40 3.40 -1.07
CA ARG A 187 -24.10 1.96 -1.13
C ARG A 187 -24.37 1.21 0.16
N GLY A 188 -24.73 1.91 1.23
CA GLY A 188 -24.78 1.38 2.60
C GLY A 188 -23.50 1.61 3.38
N THR A 189 -23.63 1.70 4.71
CA THR A 189 -22.52 1.88 5.65
C THR A 189 -21.98 0.54 6.12
N TYR A 190 -20.69 0.48 6.52
CA TYR A 190 -20.09 -0.68 7.17
C TYR A 190 -20.49 -0.83 8.65
N TYR A 191 -21.30 0.09 9.18
CA TYR A 191 -21.79 0.11 10.56
C TYR A 191 -23.31 0.29 10.57
N SER A 192 -23.95 -0.16 11.66
CA SER A 192 -25.35 0.15 11.98
C SER A 192 -25.42 1.19 13.07
N LYS A 193 -26.32 2.17 12.94
CA LYS A 193 -26.61 3.11 14.03
C LYS A 193 -27.34 2.35 15.14
N LEU A 194 -26.88 2.53 16.37
CA LEU A 194 -27.64 2.09 17.53
C LEU A 194 -28.65 3.19 17.88
N ASP A 195 -29.87 2.80 18.18
CA ASP A 195 -30.84 3.71 18.81
C ASP A 195 -30.24 4.15 20.13
N ASN A 196 -30.07 5.45 20.33
CA ASN A 196 -29.55 5.96 21.59
C ASN A 196 -30.53 5.49 22.69
N PRO A 197 -30.09 4.63 23.65
CA PRO A 197 -30.91 4.42 24.83
C PRO A 197 -31.01 5.80 25.49
N THR A 198 -32.17 6.34 25.49
CA THR A 198 -32.59 7.66 26.04
C THR A 198 -31.71 8.07 27.22
N ALA A 199 -31.07 9.25 27.08
CA ALA A 199 -30.52 9.96 28.23
C ALA A 199 -31.60 10.22 29.29
#